data_00e4c146a1842e488787cdf6225ea47b
#
_entry.id   00e4c146a1842e488787cdf6225ea47b
#
_cell.length_a   1.000
_cell.length_b   1.000
_cell.length_c   1.000
_cell.angle_alpha   90.00
_cell.angle_beta   90.00
_cell.angle_gamma   90.00
#
_symmetry.space_group_name_H-M   'P 1'
#
loop_
_entity.id
_entity.type
_entity.pdbx_description
1 polymer ?
#
loop_
_entity_poly.entity_id
_entity_poly.type
_entity_poly.pdbx_seq_one_letter_code
_entity_poly.pdbx_strand_id
1 'polypeptide(L)'
;MQLLKENINIGIVAASGSVLNEYNESLKIYTSNNKVILSLLQDRFEIFPNNFKYVAGTMFWCRMQPMNHFFKNNSSLKIRESFETGNVIDQYSGSYTHSWERLLCWIITSQKYKINTI
;
A
#
# COMPACT_ATOMS: atom_id res chain seq x y z
N MET A 1 10.15 12.18 12.47
CA MET A 1 10.93 10.97 12.64
C MET A 1 12.30 11.13 11.99
N GLN A 2 13.34 10.70 12.67
CA GLN A 2 14.73 10.95 12.27
C GLN A 2 15.08 10.29 10.92
N LEU A 3 14.73 9.03 10.72
CA LEU A 3 15.02 8.31 9.47
C LEU A 3 14.45 9.01 8.23
N LEU A 4 13.23 9.54 8.34
CA LEU A 4 12.60 10.26 7.23
C LEU A 4 13.28 11.61 6.97
N LYS A 5 13.86 12.22 8.00
CA LYS A 5 14.59 13.49 7.85
C LYS A 5 15.96 13.31 7.22
N GLU A 6 16.66 12.24 7.60
CA GLU A 6 18.04 12.01 7.22
C GLU A 6 18.19 11.32 5.86
N ASN A 7 17.20 10.54 5.45
CA ASN A 7 17.28 9.78 4.21
C ASN A 7 16.09 10.07 3.30
N ILE A 8 16.36 10.84 2.25
CA ILE A 8 15.32 11.29 1.31
C ILE A 8 14.71 10.15 0.48
N ASN A 9 15.38 8.99 0.39
CA ASN A 9 14.88 7.84 -0.35
C ASN A 9 13.89 6.99 0.45
N ILE A 10 13.81 7.19 1.75
CA ILE A 10 12.87 6.48 2.60
C ILE A 10 11.54 7.24 2.60
N GLY A 11 10.47 6.55 2.22
CA GLY A 11 9.11 7.13 2.24
C GLY A 11 8.24 6.58 3.35
N ILE A 12 8.54 5.37 3.82
CA ILE A 12 7.77 4.69 4.87
C ILE A 12 8.73 4.11 5.90
N VAL A 13 8.39 4.26 7.17
CA VAL A 13 9.08 3.61 8.28
C VAL A 13 8.07 2.83 9.11
N ALA A 14 8.34 1.56 9.34
CA ALA A 14 7.43 0.66 10.04
C ALA A 14 8.18 -0.21 11.04
N ALA A 15 7.44 -0.88 11.92
CA ALA A 15 8.02 -1.81 12.87
C ALA A 15 8.62 -3.02 12.16
N SER A 16 9.73 -3.52 12.70
CA SER A 16 10.34 -4.75 12.21
C SER A 16 9.34 -5.90 12.29
N GLY A 17 9.24 -6.69 11.23
CA GLY A 17 8.30 -7.82 11.15
C GLY A 17 6.92 -7.45 10.63
N SER A 18 6.60 -6.17 10.44
CA SER A 18 5.29 -5.76 9.91
C SER A 18 5.26 -5.65 8.38
N VAL A 19 6.42 -5.73 7.72
CA VAL A 19 6.50 -5.62 6.26
C VAL A 19 6.31 -6.98 5.62
N LEU A 20 5.28 -7.10 4.80
CA LEU A 20 4.95 -8.31 4.05
C LEU A 20 5.08 -8.03 2.55
N ASN A 21 5.07 -9.10 1.77
CA ASN A 21 5.11 -9.00 0.31
C ASN A 21 3.85 -9.66 -0.25
N GLU A 22 3.07 -8.91 -1.01
CA GLU A 22 1.86 -9.43 -1.67
C GLU A 22 2.19 -10.44 -2.77
N TYR A 23 3.40 -10.39 -3.32
CA TYR A 23 3.81 -11.29 -4.39
C TYR A 23 4.90 -12.25 -3.93
N ASN A 24 4.70 -13.54 -4.18
CA ASN A 24 5.69 -14.57 -3.91
C ASN A 24 6.52 -14.81 -5.17
N GLU A 25 7.77 -14.37 -5.16
CA GLU A 25 8.69 -14.48 -6.30
C GLU A 25 9.00 -15.94 -6.67
N SER A 26 9.12 -16.82 -5.68
CA SER A 26 9.44 -18.23 -5.91
C SER A 26 8.32 -18.98 -6.61
N LEU A 27 7.09 -18.74 -6.17
CA LEU A 27 5.90 -19.39 -6.72
C LEU A 27 5.25 -18.57 -7.84
N LYS A 28 5.67 -17.33 -8.03
CA LYS A 28 5.12 -16.39 -9.04
C LYS A 28 3.62 -16.20 -8.91
N ILE A 29 3.13 -16.10 -7.67
CA ILE A 29 1.72 -15.90 -7.36
C ILE A 29 1.54 -14.82 -6.31
N TYR A 30 0.36 -14.23 -6.26
CA TYR A 30 -0.04 -13.34 -5.18
C TYR A 30 -0.32 -14.14 -3.92
N THR A 31 0.00 -13.57 -2.76
CA THR A 31 -0.15 -14.25 -1.46
C THR A 31 -1.57 -14.18 -0.92
N SER A 32 -2.39 -13.27 -1.45
CA SER A 32 -3.79 -13.10 -1.05
C SER A 32 -4.73 -13.23 -2.24
N ASN A 33 -6.03 -13.19 -1.98
CA ASN A 33 -7.07 -13.27 -3.02
C ASN A 33 -7.41 -11.90 -3.62
N ASN A 34 -6.56 -10.89 -3.42
CA ASN A 34 -6.84 -9.51 -3.83
C ASN A 34 -6.34 -9.16 -5.23
N LYS A 35 -5.74 -10.11 -5.95
CA LYS A 35 -5.08 -9.85 -7.24
C LYS A 35 -5.97 -9.09 -8.23
N VAL A 36 -7.22 -9.52 -8.40
CA VAL A 36 -8.14 -8.91 -9.37
C VAL A 36 -8.45 -7.48 -8.99
N ILE A 37 -8.79 -7.25 -7.71
CA ILE A 37 -9.11 -5.91 -7.21
C ILE A 37 -7.86 -5.02 -7.26
N LEU A 38 -6.70 -5.54 -6.84
CA LEU A 38 -5.44 -4.79 -6.89
C LEU A 38 -5.10 -4.36 -8.30
N SER A 39 -5.19 -5.27 -9.27
CA SER A 39 -4.88 -4.95 -10.67
C SER A 39 -5.81 -3.86 -11.21
N LEU A 40 -7.10 -3.96 -10.91
CA LEU A 40 -8.10 -2.98 -11.33
C LEU A 40 -7.81 -1.61 -10.73
N LEU A 41 -7.50 -1.55 -9.43
CA LEU A 41 -7.22 -0.30 -8.73
C LEU A 41 -5.87 0.31 -9.14
N GLN A 42 -4.86 -0.53 -9.38
CA GLN A 42 -3.57 -0.06 -9.89
C GLN A 42 -3.73 0.61 -11.25
N ASP A 43 -4.49 0.02 -12.15
CA ASP A 43 -4.75 0.61 -13.46
C ASP A 43 -5.55 1.91 -13.35
N ARG A 44 -6.57 1.91 -12.51
CA ARG A 44 -7.44 3.09 -12.34
C ARG A 44 -6.70 4.29 -11.74
N PHE A 45 -5.85 4.06 -10.75
CA PHE A 45 -5.16 5.13 -10.03
C PHE A 45 -3.70 5.29 -10.44
N GLU A 46 -3.23 4.50 -11.40
CA GLU A 46 -1.86 4.54 -11.92
C GLU A 46 -0.82 4.34 -10.81
N ILE A 47 -1.02 3.33 -9.97
CA ILE A 47 -0.13 2.98 -8.85
C ILE A 47 0.68 1.74 -9.22
N PHE A 48 1.94 1.93 -9.63
CA PHE A 48 2.81 0.84 -10.07
C PHE A 48 4.14 0.85 -9.30
N PRO A 49 4.20 0.15 -8.16
CA PRO A 49 5.43 0.08 -7.36
C PRO A 49 6.47 -0.85 -7.99
N ASN A 50 7.75 -0.65 -7.62
CA ASN A 50 8.83 -1.52 -8.08
C ASN A 50 8.79 -2.91 -7.46
N ASN A 51 8.20 -3.04 -6.29
CA ASN A 51 7.97 -4.30 -5.60
C ASN A 51 6.63 -4.24 -4.89
N PHE A 52 6.13 -5.38 -4.44
CA PHE A 52 4.81 -5.49 -3.82
C PHE A 52 4.85 -5.56 -2.29
N LYS A 53 5.89 -5.01 -1.69
CA LYS A 53 5.98 -4.92 -0.21
C LYS A 53 5.00 -3.89 0.32
N TYR A 54 4.42 -4.19 1.47
CA TYR A 54 3.50 -3.29 2.16
C TYR A 54 3.59 -3.51 3.67
N VAL A 55 3.05 -2.58 4.44
CA VAL A 55 3.00 -2.67 5.90
C VAL A 55 1.66 -3.25 6.30
N ALA A 56 1.66 -4.44 6.88
CA ALA A 56 0.45 -5.08 7.38
C ALA A 56 -0.10 -4.29 8.58
N GLY A 57 -1.43 -4.15 8.63
CA GLY A 57 -2.10 -3.41 9.69
C GLY A 57 -2.13 -1.90 9.50
N THR A 58 -1.53 -1.38 8.47
CA THR A 58 -1.53 0.06 8.11
C THR A 58 -0.96 0.96 9.21
N MET A 59 -0.05 0.44 10.04
CA MET A 59 0.59 1.21 11.10
C MET A 59 2.02 1.56 10.72
N PHE A 60 2.21 2.76 10.19
CA PHE A 60 3.51 3.22 9.73
C PHE A 60 3.63 4.75 9.77
N TRP A 61 4.86 5.23 9.77
CA TRP A 61 5.19 6.63 9.53
C TRP A 61 5.46 6.81 8.05
N CYS A 62 4.99 7.87 7.46
CA CYS A 62 5.24 8.10 6.05
C CYS A 62 5.61 9.55 5.75
N ARG A 63 6.27 9.72 4.63
CA ARG A 63 6.52 11.03 4.05
C ARG A 63 5.21 11.56 3.46
N MET A 64 4.84 12.78 3.86
CA MET A 64 3.54 13.34 3.46
C MET A 64 3.50 13.79 2.00
N GLN A 65 4.63 14.19 1.43
CA GLN A 65 4.65 14.73 0.07
C GLN A 65 4.04 13.77 -0.98
N PRO A 66 4.46 12.50 -1.08
CA PRO A 66 3.85 11.59 -2.05
C PRO A 66 2.38 11.29 -1.76
N MET A 67 1.98 11.23 -0.49
CA MET A 67 0.57 11.07 -0.10
C MET A 67 -0.27 12.28 -0.55
N ASN A 68 0.20 13.47 -0.24
CA ASN A 68 -0.48 14.70 -0.62
C ASN A 68 -0.61 14.83 -2.14
N HIS A 69 0.45 14.46 -2.87
CA HIS A 69 0.42 14.47 -4.32
C HIS A 69 -0.69 13.57 -4.88
N PHE A 70 -0.82 12.36 -4.34
CA PHE A 70 -1.85 11.42 -4.76
C PHE A 70 -3.26 11.94 -4.42
N PHE A 71 -3.51 12.33 -3.17
CA PHE A 71 -4.83 12.74 -2.71
C PHE A 71 -5.25 14.12 -3.19
N LYS A 72 -4.34 14.91 -3.74
CA LYS A 72 -4.68 16.15 -4.44
C LYS A 72 -5.53 15.89 -5.69
N ASN A 73 -5.26 14.79 -6.38
CA ASN A 73 -5.94 14.42 -7.63
C ASN A 73 -6.98 13.30 -7.46
N ASN A 74 -7.03 12.67 -6.29
CA ASN A 74 -7.91 11.53 -6.03
C ASN A 74 -8.62 11.72 -4.69
N SER A 75 -9.94 11.78 -4.71
CA SER A 75 -10.74 12.03 -3.51
C SER A 75 -10.64 10.86 -2.51
N SER A 76 -10.11 11.14 -1.31
CA SER A 76 -10.04 10.14 -0.24
C SER A 76 -11.44 9.69 0.22
N LEU A 77 -12.41 10.58 0.19
CA LEU A 77 -13.80 10.24 0.56
C LEU A 77 -14.41 9.26 -0.44
N LYS A 78 -14.22 9.48 -1.74
CA LYS A 78 -14.72 8.56 -2.76
C LYS A 78 -14.06 7.19 -2.67
N ILE A 79 -12.78 7.15 -2.38
CA ILE A 79 -12.05 5.90 -2.16
C ILE A 79 -12.64 5.16 -0.95
N ARG A 80 -12.85 5.88 0.15
CA ARG A 80 -13.43 5.29 1.37
C ARG A 80 -14.84 4.76 1.13
N GLU A 81 -15.64 5.44 0.35
CA GLU A 81 -17.00 4.99 -0.01
C GLU A 81 -17.00 3.66 -0.76
N SER A 82 -15.91 3.31 -1.43
CA SER A 82 -15.77 2.04 -2.13
C SER A 82 -15.44 0.86 -1.22
N PHE A 83 -15.12 1.10 0.06
CA PHE A 83 -14.75 0.06 1.01
C PHE A 83 -16.00 -0.70 1.47
N GLU A 84 -15.80 -1.97 1.81
CA GLU A 84 -16.82 -2.78 2.48
C GLU A 84 -17.11 -2.20 3.86
N THR A 85 -18.33 -2.40 4.36
CA THR A 85 -18.75 -1.92 5.69
C THR A 85 -18.57 -3.00 6.74
N GLY A 86 -18.34 -2.56 7.99
CA GLY A 86 -18.20 -3.45 9.15
C GLY A 86 -16.83 -4.09 9.24
N ASN A 87 -16.74 -5.19 9.97
CA ASN A 87 -15.52 -5.98 10.10
C ASN A 87 -15.31 -6.79 8.82
N VAL A 88 -14.22 -6.51 8.13
CA VAL A 88 -13.92 -7.17 6.85
C VAL A 88 -12.85 -8.23 7.07
N ILE A 89 -13.18 -9.46 6.68
CA ILE A 89 -12.23 -10.58 6.64
C ILE A 89 -11.89 -10.89 5.19
N ASP A 90 -10.74 -11.50 4.95
CA ASP A 90 -10.37 -11.92 3.60
C ASP A 90 -11.38 -12.94 3.07
N GLN A 91 -11.85 -12.72 1.85
CA GLN A 91 -12.81 -13.56 1.15
C GLN A 91 -12.15 -14.18 -0.07
N TYR A 92 -12.82 -15.17 -0.68
CA TYR A 92 -12.31 -15.83 -1.88
C TYR A 92 -12.04 -14.89 -3.04
N SER A 93 -12.83 -13.82 -3.16
CA SER A 93 -12.69 -12.81 -4.22
C SER A 93 -11.84 -11.61 -3.79
N GLY A 94 -11.30 -11.60 -2.57
CA GLY A 94 -10.61 -10.47 -2.00
C GLY A 94 -11.53 -9.37 -1.51
N SER A 95 -10.97 -8.23 -1.12
CA SER A 95 -11.73 -7.08 -0.64
C SER A 95 -11.06 -5.77 -1.04
N TYR A 96 -11.86 -4.70 -1.15
CA TYR A 96 -11.35 -3.35 -1.37
C TYR A 96 -10.55 -2.86 -0.16
N THR A 97 -11.04 -3.14 1.06
CA THR A 97 -10.38 -2.73 2.30
C THR A 97 -8.96 -3.31 2.38
N HIS A 98 -8.80 -4.61 2.17
CA HIS A 98 -7.48 -5.24 2.22
C HIS A 98 -6.60 -4.83 1.03
N SER A 99 -7.19 -4.60 -0.13
CA SER A 99 -6.44 -4.10 -1.29
C SER A 99 -5.87 -2.71 -1.02
N TRP A 100 -6.65 -1.82 -0.41
CA TRP A 100 -6.17 -0.48 -0.06
C TRP A 100 -5.12 -0.48 1.05
N GLU A 101 -5.10 -1.48 1.90
CA GLU A 101 -3.98 -1.68 2.85
C GLU A 101 -2.64 -1.75 2.11
N ARG A 102 -2.60 -2.46 0.98
CA ARG A 102 -1.42 -2.53 0.11
C ARG A 102 -1.20 -1.24 -0.65
N LEU A 103 -2.25 -0.72 -1.26
CA LEU A 103 -2.15 0.45 -2.13
C LEU A 103 -1.71 1.71 -1.39
N LEU A 104 -2.06 1.88 -0.12
CA LEU A 104 -1.59 3.02 0.67
C LEU A 104 -0.06 3.07 0.73
N CYS A 105 0.59 1.93 0.88
CA CYS A 105 2.05 1.87 0.81
C CYS A 105 2.55 2.07 -0.62
N TRP A 106 1.86 1.47 -1.59
CA TRP A 106 2.29 1.52 -2.99
C TRP A 106 2.15 2.91 -3.62
N ILE A 107 1.25 3.76 -3.12
CA ILE A 107 1.20 5.17 -3.50
C ILE A 107 2.57 5.81 -3.28
N ILE A 108 3.20 5.50 -2.17
CA ILE A 108 4.50 6.07 -1.81
C ILE A 108 5.63 5.38 -2.57
N THR A 109 5.64 4.05 -2.58
CA THR A 109 6.73 3.29 -3.20
C THR A 109 6.72 3.38 -4.73
N SER A 110 5.57 3.65 -5.36
CA SER A 110 5.49 3.90 -6.80
C SER A 110 6.19 5.21 -7.21
N GLN A 111 6.44 6.10 -6.25
CA GLN A 111 7.15 7.36 -6.46
C GLN A 111 8.64 7.26 -6.10
N LYS A 112 9.20 6.05 -6.20
CA LYS A 112 10.63 5.72 -5.99
C LYS A 112 11.12 5.82 -4.56
N TYR A 113 10.21 5.81 -3.58
CA TYR A 113 10.58 5.72 -2.18
C TYR A 113 10.68 4.26 -1.72
N LYS A 114 11.40 4.04 -0.63
CA LYS A 114 11.60 2.72 -0.03
C LYS A 114 10.90 2.63 1.32
N ILE A 115 10.58 1.39 1.71
CA ILE A 115 10.14 1.06 3.06
C ILE A 115 11.38 0.68 3.88
N ASN A 116 11.51 1.26 5.06
CA ASN A 116 12.53 0.87 6.03
C ASN A 116 11.86 0.46 7.34
N THR A 117 12.56 -0.35 8.13
CA THR A 117 12.05 -0.83 9.42
C THR A 117 12.95 -0.41 10.57
N ILE A 118 12.36 -0.33 11.72
CA ILE A 118 13.06 -0.06 12.98
C ILE A 118 12.79 -1.13 14.03
#